data_f148698dc664f5440ae192ed4ba9b413
#
_entry.id   f148698dc664f5440ae192ed4ba9b413
#
_cell.length_a   1.000
_cell.length_b   1.000
_cell.length_c   1.000
_cell.angle_alpha   90.00
_cell.angle_beta   90.00
_cell.angle_gamma   90.00
#
_symmetry.space_group_name_H-M   'P 1'
#
loop_
_entity.id
_entity.type
_entity.pdbx_description
1 polymer ?
#
loop_
_entity_poly.entity_id
_entity_poly.type
_entity_poly.pdbx_seq_one_letter_code
_entity_poly.pdbx_strand_id
1 'polypeptide(L)'
;MTSTILVTGAASGIGAALAERLLRRGDDVIGWDIRPGAHERVRYDVVDLTDPAAITVAAASLPDRVDGIANVAGVPGTFPAQRVLEVNVLGPRRVVDAVIDRVPPGGAVVNVASLAAARNTVPSEGVAALRAAHDAADVAAWLADCPLDGSAAYDTSKRALVEYSTLLTAELLGRGVRVVTVSPGPVETPILVDFVATMGKDAIDRSGAAVGRHGSADEVAAAVAFALSPEASWVNGTEILVDGGLSALRAAAALARPALARPKGAAR
;
A
#
# COMPACT_ATOMS: atom_id res chain seq x y z
N MET A 1 9.68 22.10 13.16
CA MET A 1 10.27 22.25 11.80
C MET A 1 9.24 21.71 10.82
N THR A 2 9.04 22.37 9.70
CA THR A 2 8.20 21.88 8.60
C THR A 2 8.84 20.63 7.99
N SER A 3 8.09 19.56 7.82
CA SER A 3 8.58 18.33 7.18
C SER A 3 8.19 18.32 5.70
N THR A 4 9.06 17.84 4.83
CA THR A 4 8.74 17.63 3.41
C THR A 4 8.35 16.18 3.19
N ILE A 5 7.14 15.93 2.69
CA ILE A 5 6.59 14.60 2.47
C ILE A 5 6.30 14.37 0.98
N LEU A 6 6.87 13.29 0.44
CA LEU A 6 6.52 12.80 -0.88
C LEU A 6 5.30 11.87 -0.78
N VAL A 7 4.26 12.15 -1.56
CA VAL A 7 3.03 11.34 -1.62
C VAL A 7 2.81 10.87 -3.05
N THR A 8 2.81 9.56 -3.30
CA THR A 8 2.39 9.01 -4.59
C THR A 8 0.88 8.79 -4.61
N GLY A 9 0.23 8.92 -5.78
CA GLY A 9 -1.23 8.85 -5.88
C GLY A 9 -1.93 10.07 -5.26
N ALA A 10 -1.26 11.23 -5.23
CA ALA A 10 -1.69 12.41 -4.51
C ALA A 10 -2.87 13.15 -5.14
N ALA A 11 -3.25 12.84 -6.38
CA ALA A 11 -4.32 13.57 -7.09
C ALA A 11 -5.74 13.12 -6.72
N SER A 12 -5.92 12.01 -6.03
CA SER A 12 -7.26 11.49 -5.71
C SER A 12 -7.29 10.60 -4.46
N GLY A 13 -8.49 10.26 -3.98
CA GLY A 13 -8.72 9.27 -2.94
C GLY A 13 -7.91 9.50 -1.67
N ILE A 14 -7.28 8.43 -1.17
CA ILE A 14 -6.48 8.46 0.07
C ILE A 14 -5.28 9.41 -0.06
N GLY A 15 -4.62 9.46 -1.22
CA GLY A 15 -3.45 10.33 -1.43
C GLY A 15 -3.80 11.81 -1.38
N ALA A 16 -4.92 12.22 -1.98
CA ALA A 16 -5.40 13.60 -1.91
C ALA A 16 -5.83 13.98 -0.47
N ALA A 17 -6.55 13.10 0.22
CA ALA A 17 -6.91 13.31 1.62
C ALA A 17 -5.68 13.40 2.53
N LEU A 18 -4.66 12.57 2.26
CA LEU A 18 -3.37 12.64 2.97
C LEU A 18 -2.67 13.98 2.72
N ALA A 19 -2.57 14.40 1.47
CA ALA A 19 -1.93 15.67 1.11
C ALA A 19 -2.58 16.84 1.85
N GLU A 20 -3.92 16.93 1.85
CA GLU A 20 -4.65 17.95 2.58
C GLU A 20 -4.38 17.89 4.10
N ARG A 21 -4.35 16.69 4.69
CA ARG A 21 -4.08 16.52 6.12
C ARG A 21 -2.66 16.95 6.51
N LEU A 22 -1.67 16.59 5.69
CA LEU A 22 -0.27 16.99 5.90
C LEU A 22 -0.12 18.52 5.81
N LEU A 23 -0.73 19.16 4.81
CA LEU A 23 -0.74 20.62 4.68
C LEU A 23 -1.40 21.32 5.87
N ARG A 24 -2.47 20.75 6.42
CA ARG A 24 -3.12 21.27 7.65
C ARG A 24 -2.23 21.12 8.89
N ARG A 25 -1.38 20.10 8.94
CA ARG A 25 -0.36 19.89 9.98
C ARG A 25 0.82 20.88 9.84
N GLY A 26 0.96 21.53 8.69
CA GLY A 26 2.05 22.48 8.40
C GLY A 26 3.23 21.88 7.66
N ASP A 27 3.06 20.69 7.06
CA ASP A 27 4.08 20.05 6.22
C ASP A 27 4.05 20.61 4.80
N ASP A 28 5.18 20.49 4.10
CA ASP A 28 5.29 20.68 2.66
C ASP A 28 5.01 19.34 1.96
N VAL A 29 4.18 19.36 0.93
CA VAL A 29 3.77 18.15 0.22
C VAL A 29 4.19 18.22 -1.23
N ILE A 30 4.90 17.17 -1.68
CA ILE A 30 5.19 16.91 -3.08
C ILE A 30 4.35 15.71 -3.51
N GLY A 31 3.49 15.91 -4.50
CA GLY A 31 2.57 14.90 -5.01
C GLY A 31 3.06 14.31 -6.34
N TRP A 32 3.25 13.00 -6.41
CA TRP A 32 3.46 12.28 -7.67
C TRP A 32 2.21 11.52 -8.06
N ASP A 33 1.71 11.73 -9.27
CA ASP A 33 0.54 11.03 -9.81
C ASP A 33 0.64 10.99 -11.35
N ILE A 34 -0.12 10.12 -11.99
CA ILE A 34 -0.24 10.11 -13.46
C ILE A 34 -1.04 11.30 -14.01
N ARG A 35 -1.68 12.07 -13.14
CA ARG A 35 -2.45 13.28 -13.43
C ARG A 35 -2.11 14.36 -12.42
N PRO A 36 -2.18 15.64 -12.81
CA PRO A 36 -2.07 16.72 -11.84
C PRO A 36 -3.26 16.67 -10.86
N GLY A 37 -2.99 16.95 -9.59
CA GLY A 37 -4.03 17.15 -8.59
C GLY A 37 -4.56 18.57 -8.59
N ALA A 38 -5.61 18.83 -7.80
CA ALA A 38 -6.31 20.11 -7.78
C ALA A 38 -5.89 21.06 -6.64
N HIS A 39 -5.13 20.58 -5.64
CA HIS A 39 -4.81 21.37 -4.46
C HIS A 39 -3.63 22.33 -4.71
N GLU A 40 -3.88 23.66 -4.72
CA GLU A 40 -2.92 24.70 -5.11
C GLU A 40 -1.62 24.74 -4.29
N ARG A 41 -1.64 24.29 -3.04
CA ARG A 41 -0.48 24.25 -2.14
C ARG A 41 0.36 22.98 -2.28
N VAL A 42 -0.07 21.99 -3.06
CA VAL A 42 0.70 20.78 -3.34
C VAL A 42 1.50 21.00 -4.62
N ARG A 43 2.79 20.78 -4.57
CA ARG A 43 3.61 20.69 -5.78
C ARG A 43 3.35 19.34 -6.43
N TYR A 44 2.77 19.32 -7.64
CA TYR A 44 2.53 18.09 -8.39
C TYR A 44 3.57 17.88 -9.49
N ASP A 45 4.14 16.68 -9.52
CA ASP A 45 4.89 16.17 -10.69
C ASP A 45 4.08 15.03 -11.31
N VAL A 46 3.94 15.03 -12.66
CA VAL A 46 3.24 13.96 -13.39
C VAL A 46 4.22 12.81 -13.60
N VAL A 47 3.98 11.69 -12.92
CA VAL A 47 4.89 10.54 -12.88
C VAL A 47 4.11 9.24 -13.06
N ASP A 48 4.41 8.49 -14.12
CA ASP A 48 3.98 7.09 -14.24
C ASP A 48 4.98 6.20 -13.51
N LEU A 49 4.54 5.52 -12.45
CA LEU A 49 5.40 4.64 -11.64
C LEU A 49 5.86 3.37 -12.38
N THR A 50 5.34 3.09 -13.57
CA THR A 50 5.85 2.02 -14.44
C THR A 50 7.02 2.47 -15.30
N ASP A 51 7.27 3.79 -15.41
CA ASP A 51 8.38 4.37 -16.15
C ASP A 51 9.54 4.75 -15.21
N PRO A 52 10.64 3.98 -15.17
CA PRO A 52 11.81 4.30 -14.34
C PRO A 52 12.48 5.64 -14.71
N ALA A 53 12.40 6.04 -15.99
CA ALA A 53 12.99 7.31 -16.43
C ALA A 53 12.19 8.50 -15.88
N ALA A 54 10.86 8.43 -15.91
CA ALA A 54 10.00 9.44 -15.31
C ALA A 54 10.25 9.59 -13.79
N ILE A 55 10.41 8.47 -13.07
CA ILE A 55 10.75 8.48 -11.65
C ILE A 55 12.12 9.15 -11.43
N THR A 56 13.13 8.80 -12.22
CA THR A 56 14.47 9.37 -12.10
C THR A 56 14.47 10.89 -12.31
N VAL A 57 13.77 11.37 -13.34
CA VAL A 57 13.63 12.81 -13.62
C VAL A 57 12.91 13.52 -12.49
N ALA A 58 11.80 12.97 -12.00
CA ALA A 58 11.05 13.55 -10.89
C ALA A 58 11.88 13.57 -9.60
N ALA A 59 12.60 12.48 -9.30
CA ALA A 59 13.48 12.41 -8.12
C ALA A 59 14.61 13.46 -8.18
N ALA A 60 15.16 13.73 -9.36
CA ALA A 60 16.19 14.76 -9.51
C ALA A 60 15.69 16.18 -9.17
N SER A 61 14.39 16.43 -9.26
CA SER A 61 13.75 17.70 -8.93
C SER A 61 13.36 17.87 -7.45
N LEU A 62 13.47 16.81 -6.66
CA LEU A 62 13.17 16.85 -5.22
C LEU A 62 14.23 17.68 -4.46
N PRO A 63 13.85 18.27 -3.32
CA PRO A 63 14.82 18.90 -2.42
C PRO A 63 15.81 17.85 -1.87
N ASP A 64 16.95 18.32 -1.37
CA ASP A 64 18.00 17.45 -0.79
C ASP A 64 17.52 16.66 0.43
N ARG A 65 16.43 17.10 1.06
CA ARG A 65 15.82 16.46 2.21
C ARG A 65 14.33 16.19 1.96
N VAL A 66 13.95 14.94 2.16
CA VAL A 66 12.56 14.46 2.16
C VAL A 66 12.35 13.69 3.47
N ASP A 67 11.50 14.20 4.36
CA ASP A 67 11.32 13.64 5.71
C ASP A 67 10.46 12.37 5.73
N GLY A 68 9.69 12.13 4.67
CA GLY A 68 8.89 10.92 4.55
C GLY A 68 8.42 10.63 3.14
N ILE A 69 8.19 9.35 2.89
CA ILE A 69 7.65 8.81 1.64
C ILE A 69 6.34 8.10 1.96
N ALA A 70 5.23 8.51 1.33
CA ALA A 70 3.95 7.82 1.38
C ALA A 70 3.66 7.19 0.01
N ASN A 71 3.84 5.88 -0.11
CA ASN A 71 3.46 5.11 -1.28
C ASN A 71 1.96 4.77 -1.20
N VAL A 72 1.13 5.66 -1.76
CA VAL A 72 -0.33 5.53 -1.77
C VAL A 72 -0.86 5.12 -3.14
N ALA A 73 -0.13 5.44 -4.21
CA ALA A 73 -0.50 5.07 -5.56
C ALA A 73 -0.71 3.56 -5.72
N GLY A 74 -1.74 3.20 -6.46
CA GLY A 74 -2.03 1.82 -6.81
C GLY A 74 -3.20 1.74 -7.78
N VAL A 75 -3.25 0.65 -8.53
CA VAL A 75 -4.35 0.36 -9.46
C VAL A 75 -5.11 -0.88 -9.01
N PRO A 76 -6.44 -0.94 -9.23
CA PRO A 76 -7.29 -2.07 -8.85
C PRO A 76 -7.15 -3.26 -9.78
N GLY A 77 -7.76 -4.39 -9.39
CA GLY A 77 -7.80 -5.62 -10.17
C GLY A 77 -8.67 -5.60 -11.43
N THR A 78 -9.25 -4.45 -11.80
CA THR A 78 -9.90 -4.22 -13.09
C THR A 78 -8.90 -4.02 -14.24
N PHE A 79 -7.63 -3.74 -13.92
CA PHE A 79 -6.55 -3.65 -14.89
C PHE A 79 -5.95 -5.04 -15.19
N PRO A 80 -5.27 -5.22 -16.34
CA PRO A 80 -4.50 -6.44 -16.64
C PRO A 80 -3.48 -6.72 -15.53
N ALA A 81 -3.29 -8.02 -15.22
CA ALA A 81 -2.38 -8.48 -14.14
C ALA A 81 -0.98 -7.86 -14.23
N GLN A 82 -0.39 -7.80 -15.43
CA GLN A 82 0.90 -7.15 -15.70
C GLN A 82 0.92 -5.71 -15.15
N ARG A 83 -0.06 -4.89 -15.52
CA ARG A 83 -0.14 -3.49 -15.08
C ARG A 83 -0.32 -3.37 -13.56
N VAL A 84 -1.14 -4.25 -12.97
CA VAL A 84 -1.35 -4.29 -11.51
C VAL A 84 -0.04 -4.55 -10.78
N LEU A 85 0.73 -5.54 -11.23
CA LEU A 85 2.00 -5.90 -10.60
C LEU A 85 3.08 -4.82 -10.82
N GLU A 86 3.17 -4.25 -12.02
CA GLU A 86 4.12 -3.16 -12.30
C GLU A 86 3.87 -1.93 -11.41
N VAL A 87 2.62 -1.48 -11.30
CA VAL A 87 2.29 -0.30 -10.50
C VAL A 87 2.38 -0.59 -9.01
N ASN A 88 1.81 -1.72 -8.55
CA ASN A 88 1.62 -1.97 -7.12
C ASN A 88 2.84 -2.64 -6.45
N VAL A 89 3.72 -3.28 -7.21
CA VAL A 89 4.93 -3.97 -6.68
C VAL A 89 6.19 -3.21 -7.06
N LEU A 90 6.43 -2.98 -8.35
CA LEU A 90 7.65 -2.29 -8.80
C LEU A 90 7.61 -0.79 -8.47
N GLY A 91 6.43 -0.15 -8.60
CA GLY A 91 6.26 1.29 -8.36
C GLY A 91 6.77 1.74 -6.99
N PRO A 92 6.22 1.23 -5.87
CA PRO A 92 6.67 1.62 -4.52
C PRO A 92 8.15 1.39 -4.27
N ARG A 93 8.72 0.29 -4.79
CA ARG A 93 10.14 -0.01 -4.68
C ARG A 93 10.99 1.01 -5.42
N ARG A 94 10.66 1.29 -6.68
CA ARG A 94 11.37 2.29 -7.50
C ARG A 94 11.35 3.68 -6.88
N VAL A 95 10.22 4.06 -6.29
CA VAL A 95 10.10 5.34 -5.56
C VAL A 95 11.04 5.37 -4.37
N VAL A 96 11.05 4.30 -3.56
CA VAL A 96 11.96 4.19 -2.41
C VAL A 96 13.41 4.24 -2.88
N ASP A 97 13.80 3.42 -3.85
CA ASP A 97 15.16 3.34 -4.38
C ASP A 97 15.66 4.71 -4.89
N ALA A 98 14.78 5.50 -5.52
CA ALA A 98 15.12 6.81 -6.06
C ALA A 98 15.24 7.93 -5.01
N VAL A 99 14.59 7.77 -3.84
CA VAL A 99 14.40 8.88 -2.88
C VAL A 99 15.02 8.60 -1.52
N ILE A 100 15.26 7.35 -1.15
CA ILE A 100 15.61 6.94 0.22
C ILE A 100 16.88 7.62 0.75
N ASP A 101 17.83 7.98 -0.11
CA ASP A 101 19.07 8.65 0.31
C ASP A 101 18.85 10.10 0.75
N ARG A 102 17.69 10.67 0.46
CA ARG A 102 17.25 12.00 0.94
C ARG A 102 16.48 11.93 2.25
N VAL A 103 16.14 10.71 2.72
CA VAL A 103 15.38 10.52 3.97
C VAL A 103 16.33 10.47 5.15
N PRO A 104 16.27 11.46 6.07
CA PRO A 104 17.16 11.52 7.22
C PRO A 104 16.77 10.49 8.30
N PRO A 105 17.66 10.23 9.28
CA PRO A 105 17.28 9.54 10.50
C PRO A 105 16.06 10.21 11.17
N GLY A 106 15.13 9.41 11.64
CA GLY A 106 13.82 9.86 12.16
C GLY A 106 12.73 9.97 11.10
N GLY A 107 13.08 9.91 9.81
CA GLY A 107 12.12 9.87 8.71
C GLY A 107 11.36 8.55 8.63
N ALA A 108 10.39 8.47 7.70
CA ALA A 108 9.56 7.28 7.55
C ALA A 108 9.16 7.00 6.09
N VAL A 109 9.05 5.72 5.77
CA VAL A 109 8.38 5.20 4.57
C VAL A 109 7.07 4.57 5.01
N VAL A 110 5.95 4.99 4.42
CA VAL A 110 4.63 4.39 4.68
C VAL A 110 4.08 3.84 3.38
N ASN A 111 3.83 2.53 3.36
CA ASN A 111 3.28 1.82 2.21
C ASN A 111 1.80 1.53 2.45
N VAL A 112 0.92 1.95 1.53
CA VAL A 112 -0.52 1.64 1.59
C VAL A 112 -0.79 0.34 0.86
N ALA A 113 -0.97 -0.73 1.64
CA ALA A 113 -1.34 -2.05 1.14
C ALA A 113 -2.88 -2.20 1.04
N SER A 114 -3.45 -3.28 1.55
CA SER A 114 -4.89 -3.54 1.62
C SER A 114 -5.16 -4.80 2.44
N LEU A 115 -6.34 -4.95 3.02
CA LEU A 115 -6.83 -6.25 3.51
C LEU A 115 -6.85 -7.34 2.43
N ALA A 116 -6.80 -6.95 1.17
CA ALA A 116 -6.67 -7.86 0.04
C ALA A 116 -5.43 -8.78 0.14
N ALA A 117 -4.37 -8.33 0.77
CA ALA A 117 -3.16 -9.11 1.03
C ALA A 117 -3.45 -10.47 1.71
N ALA A 118 -4.47 -10.52 2.57
CA ALA A 118 -4.90 -11.75 3.25
C ALA A 118 -5.66 -12.74 2.35
N ARG A 119 -6.07 -12.32 1.15
CA ARG A 119 -6.74 -13.19 0.15
C ARG A 119 -5.76 -13.80 -0.85
N ASN A 120 -4.49 -13.39 -0.81
CA ASN A 120 -3.48 -13.97 -1.70
C ASN A 120 -3.45 -15.49 -1.60
N THR A 121 -3.44 -16.15 -2.75
CA THR A 121 -3.37 -17.61 -2.87
C THR A 121 -2.05 -18.11 -3.47
N VAL A 122 -1.20 -17.19 -3.94
CA VAL A 122 0.13 -17.54 -4.45
C VAL A 122 1.01 -17.99 -3.28
N PRO A 123 1.70 -19.13 -3.40
CA PRO A 123 2.64 -19.61 -2.37
C PRO A 123 3.74 -18.61 -2.05
N SER A 124 4.31 -18.71 -0.85
CA SER A 124 5.33 -17.78 -0.35
C SER A 124 6.54 -17.66 -1.28
N GLU A 125 6.96 -18.75 -1.91
CA GLU A 125 8.06 -18.79 -2.87
C GLU A 125 7.73 -17.98 -4.13
N GLY A 126 6.48 -18.08 -4.61
CA GLY A 126 6.00 -17.30 -5.75
C GLY A 126 5.93 -15.80 -5.44
N VAL A 127 5.44 -15.43 -4.25
CA VAL A 127 5.45 -14.02 -3.80
C VAL A 127 6.88 -13.51 -3.64
N ALA A 128 7.79 -14.33 -3.12
CA ALA A 128 9.21 -13.98 -3.00
C ALA A 128 9.87 -13.76 -4.36
N ALA A 129 9.58 -14.61 -5.35
CA ALA A 129 10.06 -14.46 -6.73
C ALA A 129 9.51 -13.16 -7.36
N LEU A 130 8.22 -12.86 -7.17
CA LEU A 130 7.63 -11.58 -7.64
C LEU A 130 8.32 -10.36 -7.02
N ARG A 131 8.60 -10.39 -5.73
CA ARG A 131 9.32 -9.30 -5.04
C ARG A 131 10.75 -9.12 -5.56
N ALA A 132 11.36 -10.17 -6.08
CA ALA A 132 12.70 -10.13 -6.68
C ALA A 132 12.69 -9.57 -8.12
N ALA A 133 11.53 -9.44 -8.77
CA ALA A 133 11.41 -8.84 -10.11
C ALA A 133 11.96 -7.40 -10.13
N HIS A 134 12.72 -7.02 -11.14
CA HIS A 134 13.33 -5.70 -11.27
C HIS A 134 12.63 -4.81 -12.29
N ASP A 135 12.05 -5.40 -13.31
CA ASP A 135 11.44 -4.69 -14.42
C ASP A 135 10.15 -5.37 -14.93
N ALA A 136 9.57 -4.81 -15.98
CA ALA A 136 8.35 -5.31 -16.60
C ALA A 136 8.56 -6.69 -17.27
N ALA A 137 9.77 -6.99 -17.76
CA ALA A 137 10.07 -8.28 -18.38
C ALA A 137 10.12 -9.39 -17.33
N ASP A 138 10.69 -9.13 -16.16
CA ASP A 138 10.67 -10.06 -15.01
C ASP A 138 9.24 -10.35 -14.56
N VAL A 139 8.38 -9.31 -14.48
CA VAL A 139 6.96 -9.48 -14.14
C VAL A 139 6.23 -10.32 -15.19
N ALA A 140 6.51 -10.10 -16.48
CA ALA A 140 5.92 -10.89 -17.57
C ALA A 140 6.36 -12.36 -17.49
N ALA A 141 7.66 -12.61 -17.25
CA ALA A 141 8.19 -13.95 -17.06
C ALA A 141 7.56 -14.65 -15.85
N TRP A 142 7.44 -13.95 -14.72
CA TRP A 142 6.77 -14.47 -13.54
C TRP A 142 5.30 -14.82 -13.81
N LEU A 143 4.54 -13.96 -14.53
CA LEU A 143 3.16 -14.24 -14.92
C LEU A 143 3.02 -15.41 -15.90
N ALA A 144 4.03 -15.70 -16.72
CA ALA A 144 4.03 -16.88 -17.57
C ALA A 144 4.06 -18.18 -16.75
N ASP A 145 4.81 -18.18 -15.64
CA ASP A 145 4.90 -19.32 -14.71
C ASP A 145 3.75 -19.37 -13.69
N CYS A 146 3.17 -18.22 -13.35
CA CYS A 146 2.10 -18.08 -12.39
C CYS A 146 0.98 -17.18 -12.97
N PRO A 147 0.14 -17.69 -13.87
CA PRO A 147 -0.92 -16.92 -14.51
C PRO A 147 -1.97 -16.46 -13.50
N LEU A 148 -2.24 -15.15 -13.48
CA LEU A 148 -3.25 -14.52 -12.62
C LEU A 148 -4.17 -13.63 -13.46
N ASP A 149 -5.44 -13.54 -13.06
CA ASP A 149 -6.28 -12.43 -13.48
C ASP A 149 -5.93 -11.15 -12.69
N GLY A 150 -6.54 -10.03 -13.08
CA GLY A 150 -6.25 -8.75 -12.43
C GLY A 150 -6.62 -8.74 -10.94
N SER A 151 -7.69 -9.42 -10.53
CA SER A 151 -8.12 -9.49 -9.13
C SER A 151 -7.14 -10.27 -8.26
N ALA A 152 -6.72 -11.45 -8.72
CA ALA A 152 -5.71 -12.26 -8.02
C ALA A 152 -4.34 -11.54 -8.02
N ALA A 153 -3.98 -10.87 -9.11
CA ALA A 153 -2.78 -10.04 -9.18
C ALA A 153 -2.83 -8.88 -8.17
N TYR A 154 -3.99 -8.24 -7.99
CA TYR A 154 -4.16 -7.22 -6.96
C TYR A 154 -3.91 -7.77 -5.55
N ASP A 155 -4.56 -8.88 -5.18
CA ASP A 155 -4.39 -9.51 -3.88
C ASP A 155 -2.92 -9.91 -3.64
N THR A 156 -2.27 -10.48 -4.65
CA THR A 156 -0.86 -10.87 -4.61
C THR A 156 0.06 -9.64 -4.52
N SER A 157 -0.24 -8.56 -5.26
CA SER A 157 0.54 -7.32 -5.20
C SER A 157 0.55 -6.71 -3.81
N LYS A 158 -0.61 -6.73 -3.12
CA LYS A 158 -0.72 -6.20 -1.76
C LYS A 158 -0.01 -7.09 -0.74
N ARG A 159 -0.01 -8.41 -0.93
CA ARG A 159 0.81 -9.33 -0.13
C ARG A 159 2.30 -9.08 -0.34
N ALA A 160 2.74 -8.95 -1.57
CA ALA A 160 4.13 -8.64 -1.90
C ALA A 160 4.59 -7.31 -1.27
N LEU A 161 3.72 -6.28 -1.25
CA LEU A 161 4.02 -4.98 -0.64
C LEU A 161 4.16 -5.07 0.89
N VAL A 162 3.33 -5.85 1.58
CA VAL A 162 3.45 -6.10 3.03
C VAL A 162 4.79 -6.78 3.34
N GLU A 163 5.15 -7.81 2.58
CA GLU A 163 6.43 -8.52 2.76
C GLU A 163 7.63 -7.64 2.40
N TYR A 164 7.55 -6.84 1.33
CA TYR A 164 8.56 -5.86 0.98
C TYR A 164 8.80 -4.86 2.12
N SER A 165 7.74 -4.35 2.71
CA SER A 165 7.82 -3.40 3.83
C SER A 165 8.55 -4.01 5.03
N THR A 166 8.32 -5.30 5.31
CA THR A 166 9.03 -6.02 6.38
C THR A 166 10.52 -6.12 6.11
N LEU A 167 10.91 -6.46 4.88
CA LEU A 167 12.34 -6.55 4.49
C LEU A 167 13.00 -5.17 4.49
N LEU A 168 12.33 -4.17 3.95
CA LEU A 168 12.80 -2.79 3.92
C LEU A 168 13.00 -2.24 5.34
N THR A 169 12.17 -2.66 6.31
CA THR A 169 12.38 -2.30 7.72
C THR A 169 13.74 -2.78 8.22
N ALA A 170 14.09 -4.05 7.96
CA ALA A 170 15.37 -4.61 8.39
C ALA A 170 16.57 -3.90 7.72
N GLU A 171 16.43 -3.55 6.44
CA GLU A 171 17.44 -2.83 5.67
C GLU A 171 17.68 -1.41 6.21
N LEU A 172 16.59 -0.68 6.53
CA LEU A 172 16.66 0.72 6.94
C LEU A 172 16.84 0.93 8.45
N LEU A 173 16.82 -0.14 9.25
CA LEU A 173 16.91 -0.05 10.71
C LEU A 173 18.18 0.70 11.15
N GLY A 174 19.32 0.37 10.55
CA GLY A 174 20.61 1.02 10.84
C GLY A 174 20.69 2.48 10.40
N ARG A 175 19.80 2.92 9.50
CA ARG A 175 19.68 4.32 9.04
C ARG A 175 18.76 5.15 9.93
N GLY A 176 18.06 4.53 10.88
CA GLY A 176 17.08 5.21 11.73
C GLY A 176 15.84 5.67 10.97
N VAL A 177 15.53 5.04 9.82
CA VAL A 177 14.32 5.31 9.03
C VAL A 177 13.29 4.22 9.31
N ARG A 178 12.06 4.61 9.62
CA ARG A 178 10.96 3.68 9.92
C ARG A 178 10.24 3.27 8.65
N VAL A 179 9.71 2.04 8.64
CA VAL A 179 8.82 1.56 7.58
C VAL A 179 7.54 1.04 8.21
N VAL A 180 6.41 1.53 7.77
CA VAL A 180 5.09 1.14 8.28
C VAL A 180 4.19 0.80 7.11
N THR A 181 3.43 -0.28 7.23
CA THR A 181 2.38 -0.62 6.28
C THR A 181 1.03 -0.18 6.85
N VAL A 182 0.21 0.46 6.02
CA VAL A 182 -1.20 0.76 6.34
C VAL A 182 -2.07 -0.06 5.39
N SER A 183 -2.96 -0.89 5.95
CA SER A 183 -3.83 -1.78 5.18
C SER A 183 -5.30 -1.42 5.39
N PRO A 184 -5.89 -0.67 4.45
CA PRO A 184 -7.30 -0.31 4.51
C PRO A 184 -8.23 -1.50 4.26
N GLY A 185 -9.41 -1.45 4.88
CA GLY A 185 -10.59 -2.19 4.46
C GLY A 185 -11.28 -1.53 3.26
N PRO A 186 -12.58 -1.82 3.01
CA PRO A 186 -13.37 -1.11 2.01
C PRO A 186 -13.51 0.38 2.39
N VAL A 187 -13.05 1.25 1.48
CA VAL A 187 -13.02 2.71 1.68
C VAL A 187 -13.74 3.40 0.54
N GLU A 188 -14.57 4.39 0.87
CA GLU A 188 -15.27 5.25 -0.09
C GLU A 188 -14.28 6.15 -0.81
N THR A 189 -13.82 5.69 -1.96
CA THR A 189 -12.89 6.36 -2.86
C THR A 189 -13.26 6.06 -4.31
N PRO A 190 -12.75 6.80 -5.31
CA PRO A 190 -13.01 6.48 -6.72
C PRO A 190 -12.73 5.03 -7.10
N ILE A 191 -11.75 4.37 -6.48
CA ILE A 191 -11.39 2.98 -6.73
C ILE A 191 -12.41 1.96 -6.18
N LEU A 192 -13.36 2.37 -5.31
CA LEU A 192 -14.37 1.46 -4.77
C LEU A 192 -15.28 0.88 -5.86
N VAL A 193 -15.55 1.64 -6.93
CA VAL A 193 -16.34 1.19 -8.08
C VAL A 193 -15.66 0.00 -8.76
N ASP A 194 -14.34 0.01 -8.87
CA ASP A 194 -13.56 -1.08 -9.44
C ASP A 194 -13.60 -2.33 -8.54
N PHE A 195 -13.61 -2.17 -7.23
CA PHE A 195 -13.79 -3.31 -6.30
C PHE A 195 -15.19 -3.89 -6.38
N VAL A 196 -16.21 -3.07 -6.60
CA VAL A 196 -17.57 -3.57 -6.89
C VAL A 196 -17.58 -4.38 -8.19
N ALA A 197 -16.87 -3.94 -9.23
CA ALA A 197 -16.77 -4.65 -10.50
C ALA A 197 -16.05 -6.00 -10.38
N THR A 198 -15.00 -6.10 -9.56
CA THR A 198 -14.19 -7.33 -9.42
C THR A 198 -14.70 -8.29 -8.35
N MET A 199 -15.23 -7.79 -7.24
CA MET A 199 -15.68 -8.60 -6.09
C MET A 199 -17.20 -8.79 -6.02
N GLY A 200 -17.95 -8.01 -6.78
CA GLY A 200 -19.41 -7.92 -6.72
C GLY A 200 -19.90 -7.00 -5.60
N LYS A 201 -21.00 -6.28 -5.90
CA LYS A 201 -21.63 -5.33 -4.97
C LYS A 201 -21.97 -5.97 -3.61
N ASP A 202 -22.53 -7.17 -3.62
CA ASP A 202 -22.95 -7.87 -2.40
C ASP A 202 -21.78 -8.18 -1.45
N ALA A 203 -20.58 -8.44 -1.98
CA ALA A 203 -19.40 -8.70 -1.13
C ALA A 203 -18.90 -7.41 -0.46
N ILE A 204 -18.92 -6.31 -1.19
CA ILE A 204 -18.56 -4.98 -0.68
C ILE A 204 -19.59 -4.52 0.35
N ASP A 205 -20.90 -4.61 0.03
CA ASP A 205 -21.98 -4.22 0.94
C ASP A 205 -21.97 -5.05 2.24
N ARG A 206 -21.76 -6.38 2.15
CA ARG A 206 -21.62 -7.24 3.35
C ARG A 206 -20.44 -6.83 4.21
N SER A 207 -19.33 -6.42 3.62
CA SER A 207 -18.16 -5.96 4.38
C SER A 207 -18.46 -4.66 5.13
N GLY A 208 -19.14 -3.70 4.49
CA GLY A 208 -19.59 -2.47 5.12
C GLY A 208 -20.64 -2.73 6.22
N ALA A 209 -21.64 -3.56 5.94
CA ALA A 209 -22.69 -3.91 6.90
C ALA A 209 -22.13 -4.62 8.16
N ALA A 210 -21.09 -5.44 8.01
CA ALA A 210 -20.46 -6.15 9.13
C ALA A 210 -19.83 -5.23 10.17
N VAL A 211 -19.36 -4.05 9.75
CA VAL A 211 -18.73 -3.04 10.64
C VAL A 211 -19.52 -1.72 10.70
N GLY A 212 -20.73 -1.71 10.12
CA GLY A 212 -21.68 -0.60 10.16
C GLY A 212 -21.58 0.37 8.99
N ARG A 213 -20.42 0.52 8.32
CA ARG A 213 -20.20 1.39 7.15
C ARG A 213 -18.89 1.07 6.45
N HIS A 214 -18.66 1.67 5.31
CA HIS A 214 -17.31 1.76 4.73
C HIS A 214 -16.47 2.82 5.44
N GLY A 215 -15.15 2.70 5.36
CA GLY A 215 -14.23 3.74 5.79
C GLY A 215 -14.20 4.92 4.82
N SER A 216 -13.71 6.07 5.26
CA SER A 216 -13.44 7.22 4.41
C SER A 216 -11.96 7.33 4.05
N ALA A 217 -11.66 8.04 2.96
CA ALA A 217 -10.28 8.35 2.57
C ALA A 217 -9.52 9.10 3.69
N ASP A 218 -10.19 10.00 4.39
CA ASP A 218 -9.59 10.80 5.48
C ASP A 218 -9.24 9.95 6.72
N GLU A 219 -10.00 8.88 7.02
CA GLU A 219 -9.68 7.96 8.12
C GLU A 219 -8.41 7.16 7.83
N VAL A 220 -8.22 6.72 6.59
CA VAL A 220 -6.98 6.05 6.18
C VAL A 220 -5.82 7.05 6.15
N ALA A 221 -6.04 8.24 5.60
CA ALA A 221 -5.05 9.32 5.58
C ALA A 221 -4.59 9.71 6.99
N ALA A 222 -5.48 9.65 7.99
CA ALA A 222 -5.12 9.90 9.39
C ALA A 222 -4.09 8.89 9.92
N ALA A 223 -4.28 7.59 9.63
CA ALA A 223 -3.34 6.55 10.03
C ALA A 223 -1.99 6.69 9.30
N VAL A 224 -2.00 7.02 8.01
CA VAL A 224 -0.77 7.28 7.24
C VAL A 224 -0.04 8.51 7.79
N ALA A 225 -0.75 9.61 8.06
CA ALA A 225 -0.16 10.83 8.62
C ALA A 225 0.41 10.61 10.03
N PHE A 226 -0.24 9.78 10.87
CA PHE A 226 0.32 9.34 12.15
C PHE A 226 1.61 8.55 11.94
N ALA A 227 1.60 7.54 11.06
CA ALA A 227 2.78 6.71 10.79
C ALA A 227 3.99 7.52 10.26
N LEU A 228 3.74 8.60 9.51
CA LEU A 228 4.77 9.56 9.05
C LEU A 228 5.26 10.50 10.16
N SER A 229 4.50 10.68 11.23
CA SER A 229 4.80 11.67 12.27
C SER A 229 5.84 11.19 13.28
N PRO A 230 6.50 12.10 14.01
CA PRO A 230 7.38 11.76 15.14
C PRO A 230 6.64 11.04 16.28
N GLU A 231 5.31 11.19 16.40
CA GLU A 231 4.50 10.48 17.40
C GLU A 231 4.55 8.96 17.21
N ALA A 232 4.79 8.49 15.97
CA ALA A 232 5.00 7.08 15.65
C ALA A 232 6.46 6.63 15.80
N SER A 233 7.31 7.31 16.56
CA SER A 233 8.76 7.06 16.63
C SER A 233 9.15 5.63 17.02
N TRP A 234 8.27 4.90 17.74
CA TRP A 234 8.49 3.49 18.12
C TRP A 234 7.65 2.51 17.29
N VAL A 235 6.89 3.02 16.29
CA VAL A 235 6.09 2.20 15.36
C VAL A 235 6.92 1.94 14.12
N ASN A 236 7.45 0.72 13.99
CA ASN A 236 8.32 0.32 12.89
C ASN A 236 8.11 -1.17 12.55
N GLY A 237 8.16 -1.53 11.26
CA GLY A 237 8.04 -2.91 10.79
C GLY A 237 6.67 -3.55 11.01
N THR A 238 5.64 -2.76 11.23
CA THR A 238 4.29 -3.24 11.54
C THR A 238 3.29 -2.93 10.43
N GLU A 239 2.21 -3.69 10.40
CA GLU A 239 1.03 -3.45 9.58
C GLU A 239 -0.10 -2.88 10.46
N ILE A 240 -0.57 -1.67 10.13
CA ILE A 240 -1.72 -1.02 10.77
C ILE A 240 -2.96 -1.29 9.92
N LEU A 241 -3.90 -2.06 10.46
CA LEU A 241 -5.18 -2.32 9.82
C LEU A 241 -6.13 -1.13 10.07
N VAL A 242 -6.69 -0.57 9.00
CA VAL A 242 -7.68 0.53 9.05
C VAL A 242 -8.97 0.06 8.37
N ASP A 243 -9.73 -0.74 9.08
CA ASP A 243 -10.82 -1.55 8.51
C ASP A 243 -12.12 -1.57 9.34
N GLY A 244 -12.24 -0.71 10.33
CA GLY A 244 -13.39 -0.66 11.22
C GLY A 244 -13.55 -1.91 12.10
N GLY A 245 -12.52 -2.75 12.20
CA GLY A 245 -12.57 -4.01 12.96
C GLY A 245 -12.98 -5.23 12.11
N LEU A 246 -13.08 -5.11 10.79
CA LEU A 246 -13.51 -6.20 9.90
C LEU A 246 -12.59 -7.44 10.02
N SER A 247 -11.27 -7.23 10.10
CA SER A 247 -10.30 -8.32 10.28
C SER A 247 -10.42 -8.97 11.64
N ALA A 248 -10.63 -8.19 12.70
CA ALA A 248 -10.84 -8.71 14.05
C ALA A 248 -12.13 -9.54 14.14
N LEU A 249 -13.21 -9.08 13.50
CA LEU A 249 -14.47 -9.82 13.41
C LEU A 249 -14.29 -11.19 12.73
N ARG A 250 -13.56 -11.22 11.60
CA ARG A 250 -13.26 -12.46 10.88
C ARG A 250 -12.38 -13.41 11.71
N ALA A 251 -11.38 -12.89 12.40
CA ALA A 251 -10.52 -13.68 13.28
C ALA A 251 -11.31 -14.25 14.47
N ALA A 252 -12.16 -13.45 15.11
CA ALA A 252 -13.03 -13.92 16.21
C ALA A 252 -13.97 -15.05 15.76
N ALA A 253 -14.58 -14.94 14.58
CA ALA A 253 -15.42 -15.98 14.02
C ALA A 253 -14.65 -17.29 13.74
N ALA A 254 -13.39 -17.20 13.32
CA ALA A 254 -12.52 -18.36 13.13
C ALA A 254 -12.15 -19.03 14.47
N LEU A 255 -11.85 -18.23 15.49
CA LEU A 255 -11.53 -18.73 16.84
C LEU A 255 -12.75 -19.36 17.55
N ALA A 256 -13.95 -18.85 17.30
CA ALA A 256 -15.19 -19.40 17.88
C ALA A 256 -15.64 -20.72 17.24
N ARG A 257 -15.07 -21.15 16.12
CA ARG A 257 -15.36 -22.45 15.53
C ARG A 257 -14.81 -23.54 16.45
N PRO A 258 -15.61 -24.57 16.90
CA PRO A 258 -15.08 -25.69 17.65
C PRO A 258 -13.96 -26.35 16.85
N ALA A 259 -12.84 -26.65 17.51
CA ALA A 259 -11.79 -27.46 16.89
C ALA A 259 -12.45 -28.71 16.34
N LEU A 260 -12.34 -28.97 15.04
CA LEU A 260 -12.87 -30.19 14.41
C LEU A 260 -12.39 -31.36 15.27
N ALA A 261 -13.34 -32.15 15.79
CA ALA A 261 -13.06 -33.32 16.60
C ALA A 261 -12.03 -34.17 15.86
N ARG A 262 -10.88 -34.44 16.50
CA ARG A 262 -9.89 -35.37 15.97
C ARG A 262 -10.65 -36.67 15.63
N PRO A 263 -10.44 -37.27 14.45
CA PRO A 263 -11.05 -38.55 14.12
C PRO A 263 -10.71 -39.51 15.25
N LYS A 264 -11.75 -39.98 15.97
CA LYS A 264 -11.60 -41.09 16.93
C LYS A 264 -11.22 -42.31 16.14
N GLY A 265 -10.03 -42.85 16.39
CA GLY A 265 -9.71 -44.24 16.12
C GLY A 265 -8.97 -44.50 14.84
N ALA A 266 -7.64 -44.43 14.88
CA ALA A 266 -6.84 -45.54 14.37
C ALA A 266 -6.40 -46.33 15.61
N ALA A 267 -7.27 -47.25 16.00
CA ALA A 267 -6.86 -48.34 16.91
C ALA A 267 -5.96 -49.28 16.07
N ARG A 268 -4.84 -49.58 16.62
CA ARG A 268 -3.79 -50.57 16.38
C ARG A 268 -4.07 -51.68 15.34
#